data_cc13f0caf304ec8b7011c5c7617a621f
#
_entry.id   cc13f0caf304ec8b7011c5c7617a621f
#
_cell.length_a   1.000
_cell.length_b   1.000
_cell.length_c   1.000
_cell.angle_alpha   90.00
_cell.angle_beta   90.00
_cell.angle_gamma   90.00
#
_symmetry.space_group_name_H-M   'P 1'
#
loop_
_entity.id
_entity.type
_entity.pdbx_description
1 polymer ?
#
loop_
_entity_poly.entity_id
_entity_poly.type
_entity_poly.pdbx_seq_one_letter_code
_entity_poly.pdbx_strand_id
1 'polypeptide(L)'
;MRYLILLWGDREGERALSDDERRAIVGEHMQLSVRLREQGKLVHGDPLAPGGKVLRGGVVTDGPFVETKEQVGGYYIVEVASEEEALAIAGEMPASPGLVVEVLPTSAV
;
A
#
# COMPACT_ATOMS: atom_id res chain seq x y z
N MET A 1 5.32 17.72 -4.91
CA MET A 1 6.02 16.83 -3.97
C MET A 1 5.46 15.42 -4.11
N ARG A 2 6.35 14.46 -4.13
CA ARG A 2 5.96 13.06 -4.36
C ARG A 2 6.17 12.23 -3.10
N TYR A 3 5.18 11.40 -2.78
CA TYR A 3 5.21 10.51 -1.62
C TYR A 3 4.86 9.09 -2.01
N LEU A 4 5.53 8.14 -1.34
CA LEU A 4 5.20 6.73 -1.40
C LEU A 4 4.37 6.41 -0.17
N ILE A 5 3.18 5.88 -0.40
CA ILE A 5 2.28 5.45 0.67
C ILE A 5 2.28 3.93 0.69
N LEU A 6 2.79 3.34 1.77
CA LEU A 6 2.83 1.89 1.95
C LEU A 6 1.68 1.45 2.85
N LEU A 7 0.98 0.41 2.42
CA LEU A 7 -0.09 -0.19 3.19
C LEU A 7 0.42 -1.49 3.79
N TRP A 8 0.57 -1.49 5.11
CA TRP A 8 0.95 -2.68 5.87
C TRP A 8 -0.31 -3.33 6.40
N GLY A 9 -0.35 -4.64 6.47
CA GLY A 9 -1.50 -5.36 6.97
C GLY A 9 -1.13 -6.69 7.61
N ASP A 10 -2.12 -7.30 8.28
CA ASP A 10 -1.99 -8.61 8.89
C ASP A 10 -2.38 -9.67 7.86
N ARG A 11 -1.39 -10.41 7.36
CA ARG A 11 -1.61 -11.45 6.33
C ARG A 11 -2.59 -12.54 6.78
N GLU A 12 -2.53 -12.95 8.03
CA GLU A 12 -3.45 -13.96 8.54
C GLU A 12 -4.88 -13.44 8.60
N GLY A 13 -5.05 -12.20 9.07
CA GLY A 13 -6.36 -11.55 9.08
C GLY A 13 -6.91 -11.36 7.68
N GLU A 14 -6.07 -11.02 6.73
CA GLU A 14 -6.47 -10.87 5.32
C GLU A 14 -6.94 -12.20 4.71
N ARG A 15 -6.26 -13.31 5.01
CA ARG A 15 -6.66 -14.63 4.53
C ARG A 15 -7.99 -15.08 5.13
N ALA A 16 -8.32 -14.60 6.33
CA ALA A 16 -9.57 -14.94 7.00
C ALA A 16 -10.78 -14.17 6.46
N LEU A 17 -10.56 -13.17 5.61
CA LEU A 17 -11.65 -12.42 4.99
C LEU A 17 -12.45 -13.30 4.06
N SER A 18 -13.79 -13.10 4.04
CA SER A 18 -14.65 -13.72 3.03
C SER A 18 -14.37 -13.11 1.67
N ASP A 19 -14.81 -13.79 0.61
CA ASP A 19 -14.68 -13.27 -0.75
C ASP A 19 -15.43 -11.94 -0.91
N ASP A 20 -16.59 -11.81 -0.28
CA ASP A 20 -17.38 -10.58 -0.31
C ASP A 20 -16.65 -9.42 0.40
N GLU A 21 -16.10 -9.69 1.57
CA GLU A 21 -15.31 -8.70 2.32
C GLU A 21 -14.10 -8.25 1.51
N ARG A 22 -13.40 -9.19 0.88
CA ARG A 22 -12.24 -8.90 0.04
C ARG A 22 -12.60 -8.04 -1.17
N ARG A 23 -13.70 -8.39 -1.84
CA ARG A 23 -14.22 -7.62 -2.99
C ARG A 23 -14.61 -6.20 -2.59
N ALA A 24 -15.20 -6.03 -1.42
CA ALA A 24 -15.58 -4.71 -0.92
C ALA A 24 -14.34 -3.83 -0.73
N ILE A 25 -13.27 -4.37 -0.14
CA ILE A 25 -12.02 -3.62 0.05
C ILE A 25 -11.40 -3.25 -1.30
N VAL A 26 -11.34 -4.20 -2.24
CA VAL A 26 -10.83 -3.93 -3.59
C VAL A 26 -11.65 -2.82 -4.27
N GLY A 27 -12.97 -2.88 -4.15
CA GLY A 27 -13.87 -1.86 -4.71
C GLY A 27 -13.61 -0.47 -4.13
N GLU A 28 -13.37 -0.38 -2.83
CA GLU A 28 -13.04 0.90 -2.17
C GLU A 28 -11.70 1.45 -2.67
N HIS A 29 -10.69 0.59 -2.86
CA HIS A 29 -9.42 1.00 -3.44
C HIS A 29 -9.57 1.48 -4.87
N MET A 30 -10.40 0.82 -5.66
CA MET A 30 -10.67 1.25 -7.05
C MET A 30 -11.31 2.63 -7.08
N GLN A 31 -12.28 2.89 -6.20
CA GLN A 31 -12.94 4.18 -6.11
C GLN A 31 -11.95 5.28 -5.69
N LEU A 32 -11.11 5.00 -4.71
CA LEU A 32 -10.08 5.95 -4.27
C LEU A 32 -9.10 6.24 -5.40
N SER A 33 -8.65 5.22 -6.12
CA SER A 33 -7.71 5.37 -7.24
C SER A 33 -8.30 6.23 -8.36
N VAL A 34 -9.56 6.02 -8.71
CA VAL A 34 -10.26 6.83 -9.73
C VAL A 34 -10.31 8.28 -9.28
N ARG A 35 -10.72 8.54 -8.03
CA ARG A 35 -10.81 9.90 -7.50
C ARG A 35 -9.46 10.60 -7.51
N LEU A 36 -8.41 9.94 -7.04
CA LEU A 36 -7.06 10.51 -7.01
C LEU A 36 -6.53 10.78 -8.42
N ARG A 37 -6.84 9.89 -9.36
CA ARG A 37 -6.44 10.07 -10.77
C ARG A 37 -7.15 11.27 -11.40
N GLU A 38 -8.44 11.41 -11.14
CA GLU A 38 -9.22 12.55 -11.63
C GLU A 38 -8.69 13.87 -11.07
N GLN A 39 -8.18 13.86 -9.84
CA GLN A 39 -7.58 15.03 -9.22
C GLN A 39 -6.13 15.27 -9.67
N GLY A 40 -5.57 14.41 -10.51
CA GLY A 40 -4.19 14.51 -10.97
C GLY A 40 -3.16 14.19 -9.90
N LYS A 41 -3.55 13.47 -8.85
CA LYS A 41 -2.68 13.18 -7.70
C LYS A 41 -2.09 11.79 -7.71
N LEU A 42 -2.68 10.84 -8.42
CA LEU A 42 -2.18 9.46 -8.47
C LEU A 42 -1.14 9.32 -9.59
N VAL A 43 0.08 8.94 -9.21
CA VAL A 43 1.14 8.60 -10.18
C VAL A 43 1.04 7.12 -10.52
N HIS A 44 0.98 6.27 -9.51
CA HIS A 44 0.87 4.82 -9.68
C HIS A 44 0.51 4.16 -8.34
N GLY A 45 -0.04 2.97 -8.41
CA GLY A 45 -0.29 2.15 -7.24
C GLY A 45 -0.73 0.76 -7.65
N ASP A 46 -0.38 -0.23 -6.83
CA ASP A 46 -0.78 -1.62 -7.04
C ASP A 46 -0.91 -2.36 -5.72
N PRO A 47 -1.83 -3.34 -5.65
CA PRO A 47 -1.75 -4.34 -4.59
C PRO A 47 -0.58 -5.28 -4.86
N LEU A 48 0.00 -5.83 -3.81
CA LEU A 48 1.11 -6.77 -3.90
C LEU A 48 0.63 -8.19 -3.65
N ALA A 49 1.06 -9.11 -4.53
CA ALA A 49 0.79 -10.53 -4.35
C ALA A 49 1.82 -11.15 -3.39
N PRO A 50 1.48 -12.25 -2.71
CA PRO A 50 2.46 -12.99 -1.92
C PRO A 50 3.52 -13.66 -2.82
N GLY A 51 4.61 -14.11 -2.24
CA GLY A 51 5.64 -14.86 -2.96
C GLY A 51 6.85 -14.04 -3.37
N GLY A 52 7.19 -13.01 -2.62
CA GLY A 52 8.37 -12.21 -2.86
C GLY A 52 9.68 -12.98 -2.62
N LYS A 53 10.77 -12.48 -3.17
CA LYS A 53 12.11 -13.02 -3.02
C LYS A 53 13.04 -11.96 -2.44
N VAL A 54 14.04 -12.40 -1.72
CA VAL A 54 15.07 -11.54 -1.13
C VAL A 54 16.41 -11.93 -1.71
N LEU A 55 17.16 -10.96 -2.21
CA LEU A 55 18.53 -11.15 -2.71
C LEU A 55 19.47 -10.44 -1.76
N ARG A 56 20.40 -11.22 -1.21
CA ARG A 56 21.44 -10.70 -0.32
C ARG A 56 22.78 -11.35 -0.66
N GLY A 57 23.77 -10.52 -1.02
CA GLY A 57 25.09 -10.99 -1.36
C GLY A 57 25.11 -12.07 -2.46
N GLY A 58 24.23 -11.95 -3.45
CA GLY A 58 24.11 -12.92 -4.54
C GLY A 58 23.29 -14.16 -4.20
N VAL A 59 22.78 -14.27 -2.96
CA VAL A 59 21.95 -15.41 -2.55
C VAL A 59 20.50 -15.00 -2.56
N VAL A 60 19.67 -15.79 -3.25
CA VAL A 60 18.22 -15.56 -3.35
C VAL A 60 17.52 -16.47 -2.33
N THR A 61 16.67 -15.86 -1.50
CA THR A 61 15.84 -16.59 -0.54
C THR A 61 14.39 -16.18 -0.69
N ASP A 62 13.48 -16.97 -0.12
CA ASP A 62 12.08 -16.59 -0.08
C ASP A 62 11.89 -15.44 0.90
N GLY A 63 11.00 -14.48 0.53
CA GLY A 63 10.57 -13.43 1.44
C GLY A 63 9.56 -13.93 2.45
N PRO A 64 9.14 -13.08 3.36
CA PRO A 64 9.48 -11.65 3.45
C PRO A 64 10.86 -11.38 4.02
N PHE A 65 11.40 -10.20 3.76
CA PHE A 65 12.71 -9.78 4.29
C PHE A 65 12.70 -9.70 5.82
N VAL A 66 11.62 -9.16 6.37
CA VAL A 66 11.41 -9.09 7.82
C VAL A 66 10.20 -9.96 8.17
N GLU A 67 10.41 -10.94 9.05
CA GLU A 67 9.37 -11.86 9.50
C GLU A 67 8.57 -11.22 10.64
N THR A 68 7.64 -10.35 10.28
CA THR A 68 6.72 -9.73 11.22
C THR A 68 5.28 -10.10 10.85
N LYS A 69 4.36 -9.90 11.80
CA LYS A 69 2.94 -10.12 11.56
C LYS A 69 2.41 -9.20 10.47
N GLU A 70 2.88 -7.95 10.46
CA GLU A 70 2.54 -6.97 9.44
C GLU A 70 3.46 -7.13 8.23
N GLN A 71 2.87 -7.13 7.06
CA GLN A 71 3.55 -7.21 5.78
C GLN A 71 3.02 -6.14 4.85
N VAL A 72 3.86 -5.66 3.92
CA VAL A 72 3.42 -4.69 2.92
C VAL A 72 2.48 -5.39 1.95
N GLY A 73 1.24 -4.89 1.85
CA GLY A 73 0.21 -5.46 0.98
C GLY A 73 -0.10 -4.63 -0.25
N GLY A 74 0.41 -3.40 -0.32
CA GLY A 74 0.16 -2.52 -1.46
C GLY A 74 0.83 -1.17 -1.28
N TYR A 75 0.77 -0.36 -2.32
CA TYR A 75 1.35 0.98 -2.29
C TYR A 75 0.62 1.93 -3.23
N TYR A 76 0.75 3.22 -2.93
CA TYR A 76 0.35 4.32 -3.81
C TYR A 76 1.53 5.27 -3.92
N ILE A 77 1.74 5.81 -5.11
CA ILE A 77 2.66 6.93 -5.33
C ILE A 77 1.79 8.12 -5.69
N VAL A 78 1.89 9.19 -4.90
CA VAL A 78 1.06 10.38 -5.08
C VAL A 78 1.92 11.62 -5.32
N GLU A 79 1.39 12.54 -6.13
CA GLU A 79 1.98 13.86 -6.37
C GLU A 79 1.06 14.88 -5.73
N VAL A 80 1.55 15.59 -4.73
CA VAL A 80 0.75 16.49 -3.89
C VAL A 80 1.50 17.78 -3.59
N ALA A 81 0.78 18.77 -3.08
CA ALA A 81 1.35 20.07 -2.78
C ALA A 81 2.09 20.11 -1.43
N SER A 82 1.76 19.21 -0.51
CA SER A 82 2.30 19.24 0.85
C SER A 82 2.24 17.86 1.52
N GLU A 83 2.98 17.71 2.62
CA GLU A 83 2.92 16.52 3.45
C GLU A 83 1.53 16.33 4.06
N GLU A 84 0.88 17.43 4.47
CA GLU A 84 -0.47 17.38 5.02
C GLU A 84 -1.46 16.77 4.03
N GLU A 85 -1.31 17.10 2.75
CA GLU A 85 -2.15 16.52 1.70
C GLU A 85 -1.87 15.02 1.54
N ALA A 86 -0.61 14.60 1.60
CA ALA A 86 -0.25 13.17 1.56
C ALA A 86 -0.83 12.42 2.75
N LEU A 87 -0.77 13.00 3.95
CA LEU A 87 -1.33 12.40 5.16
C LEU A 87 -2.86 12.33 5.08
N ALA A 88 -3.51 13.33 4.49
CA ALA A 88 -4.95 13.29 4.28
C ALA A 88 -5.35 12.14 3.36
N ILE A 89 -4.58 11.91 2.29
CA ILE A 89 -4.82 10.78 1.39
C ILE A 89 -4.58 9.46 2.13
N ALA A 90 -3.53 9.36 2.94
CA ALA A 90 -3.26 8.17 3.75
C ALA A 90 -4.43 7.85 4.68
N GLY A 91 -5.08 8.87 5.23
CA GLY A 91 -6.25 8.71 6.09
C GLY A 91 -7.49 8.21 5.36
N GLU A 92 -7.52 8.25 4.03
CA GLU A 92 -8.61 7.76 3.21
C GLU A 92 -8.48 6.28 2.82
N MET A 93 -7.37 5.63 3.20
CA MET A 93 -7.15 4.23 2.82
C MET A 93 -8.24 3.33 3.40
N PRO A 94 -8.80 2.41 2.59
CA PRO A 94 -9.84 1.49 3.06
C PRO A 94 -9.38 0.67 4.24
N ALA A 95 -10.27 0.48 5.21
CA ALA A 95 -9.98 -0.34 6.38
C ALA A 95 -9.74 -1.79 5.96
N SER A 96 -8.77 -2.43 6.60
CA SER A 96 -8.45 -3.85 6.38
C SER A 96 -7.79 -4.38 7.66
N PRO A 97 -7.71 -5.72 7.83
CA PRO A 97 -7.12 -6.28 9.04
C PRO A 97 -5.69 -5.80 9.26
N GLY A 98 -5.45 -5.20 10.44
CA GLY A 98 -4.12 -4.74 10.84
C GLY A 98 -3.54 -3.60 10.02
N LEU A 99 -4.38 -2.82 9.33
CA LEU A 99 -3.89 -1.74 8.48
C LEU A 99 -3.04 -0.73 9.24
N VAL A 100 -1.83 -0.52 8.75
CA VAL A 100 -0.95 0.59 9.12
C VAL A 100 -0.50 1.24 7.83
N VAL A 101 -0.61 2.55 7.75
CA VAL A 101 -0.25 3.31 6.56
C VAL A 101 1.00 4.13 6.82
N GLU A 102 2.03 3.91 6.05
CA GLU A 102 3.31 4.62 6.16
C GLU A 102 3.46 5.57 4.99
N VAL A 103 3.82 6.80 5.28
CA VAL A 103 3.98 7.86 4.27
C VAL A 103 5.45 8.26 4.20
N LEU A 104 6.07 8.05 3.05
CA LEU A 104 7.51 8.27 2.85
C LEU A 104 7.73 9.32 1.76
N PRO A 105 8.44 10.42 2.05
CA PRO A 105 8.79 11.37 1.00
C PRO A 105 9.81 10.75 0.05
N THR A 106 9.68 11.01 -1.26
CA THR A 106 10.70 10.59 -2.20
C THR A 106 11.77 11.66 -2.32
N SER A 107 12.99 11.23 -2.64
CA SER A 107 14.06 12.17 -2.88
C SER A 107 13.87 12.84 -4.26
N ALA A 108 14.12 14.13 -4.33
CA ALA A 108 14.05 14.89 -5.58
C ALA A 108 15.30 14.71 -6.45
N VAL A 109 16.27 13.97 -5.96
CA VAL A 109 17.55 13.77 -6.67
C VAL A 109 17.65 12.39 -7.24
#